data_d935ab0ef29bea1338e83fbf11ade9a3
#
_entry.id   d935ab0ef29bea1338e83fbf11ade9a3
#
_cell.length_a   1.000
_cell.length_b   1.000
_cell.length_c   1.000
_cell.angle_alpha   90.00
_cell.angle_beta   90.00
_cell.angle_gamma   90.00
#
_symmetry.space_group_name_H-M   'P 1'
#
loop_
_entity.id
_entity.type
_entity.pdbx_description
1 polymer ?
#
loop_
_entity_poly.entity_id
_entity_poly.type
_entity_poly.pdbx_seq_one_letter_code
_entity_poly.pdbx_strand_id
1 'polypeptide(L)'
;MENKKYKLTDETIEVEGKTLYRIESLKEFRDVLPGVKGGFVESEKNLSHEGKCWIANNACVYDNAVVRHDAIVYEKAIVKGNACISDSAKIRQNALITDNANIYDSATVSGNACVCDEASVYGDARAVMDAKVCDFAEVYGRATVSENACVKDYAEVYGDAYVHGRALVCNRAQVYGFANITDMACVSEKSKVYGFAMVMNSSNIADNAQVSDAFVTGNARIAGDAIVKSNNDYIVFHCWFNEKIGNITWTRSNDNYCNGLFIKTREELLNESENCKDNTEYKWMVDYVEHVKEILKDNGGH
;
A
#
# COMPACT_ATOMS: atom_id res chain seq x y z
N MET A 1 26.92 38.60 -1.98
CA MET A 1 26.56 37.83 -0.80
C MET A 1 25.49 36.84 -1.23
N GLU A 2 25.71 35.54 -1.07
CA GLU A 2 24.68 34.54 -1.36
C GLU A 2 23.43 34.85 -0.53
N ASN A 3 22.29 34.87 -1.18
CA ASN A 3 21.01 35.14 -0.54
C ASN A 3 20.53 33.89 0.25
N LYS A 4 21.31 33.52 1.29
CA LYS A 4 21.02 32.34 2.11
C LYS A 4 19.69 32.49 2.84
N LYS A 5 18.91 31.42 2.85
CA LYS A 5 17.60 31.36 3.53
C LYS A 5 17.77 31.08 5.04
N TYR A 6 18.80 30.33 5.40
CA TYR A 6 19.11 29.92 6.77
C TYR A 6 20.62 29.78 6.98
N LYS A 7 21.03 29.62 8.22
CA LYS A 7 22.39 29.23 8.65
C LYS A 7 22.33 28.01 9.56
N LEU A 8 23.45 27.29 9.65
CA LEU A 8 23.68 26.32 10.71
C LEU A 8 24.08 27.04 12.00
N THR A 9 23.62 26.55 13.15
CA THR A 9 23.95 27.09 14.47
C THR A 9 24.94 26.15 15.19
N ASP A 10 25.47 26.58 16.34
CA ASP A 10 26.34 25.76 17.20
C ASP A 10 25.54 24.74 18.05
N GLU A 11 24.19 24.77 17.99
CA GLU A 11 23.35 23.78 18.67
C GLU A 11 23.33 22.49 17.87
N THR A 12 23.83 21.40 18.48
CA THR A 12 23.98 20.11 17.81
C THR A 12 23.31 18.97 18.56
N ILE A 13 23.01 17.91 17.83
CA ILE A 13 22.62 16.61 18.37
C ILE A 13 23.39 15.50 17.69
N GLU A 14 23.59 14.39 18.37
CA GLU A 14 24.17 13.18 17.79
C GLU A 14 23.05 12.18 17.43
N VAL A 15 23.02 11.77 16.15
CA VAL A 15 22.06 10.78 15.62
C VAL A 15 22.82 9.76 14.79
N GLU A 16 22.74 8.48 15.15
CA GLU A 16 23.42 7.38 14.44
C GLU A 16 24.93 7.62 14.20
N GLY A 17 25.61 8.27 15.16
CA GLY A 17 27.03 8.60 15.09
C GLY A 17 27.37 9.80 14.19
N LYS A 18 26.39 10.60 13.82
CA LYS A 18 26.52 11.82 13.03
C LYS A 18 26.13 13.05 13.83
N THR A 19 26.89 14.11 13.69
CA THR A 19 26.57 15.42 14.29
C THR A 19 25.63 16.18 13.38
N LEU A 20 24.43 16.48 13.83
CA LEU A 20 23.45 17.30 13.14
C LEU A 20 23.37 18.67 13.78
N TYR A 21 23.29 19.71 12.95
CA TYR A 21 23.26 21.11 13.31
C TYR A 21 21.84 21.66 13.23
N ARG A 22 21.41 22.39 14.25
CA ARG A 22 20.14 23.12 14.18
C ARG A 22 20.23 24.24 13.17
N ILE A 23 19.20 24.43 12.38
CA ILE A 23 19.10 25.54 11.44
C ILE A 23 18.38 26.74 12.08
N GLU A 24 18.73 27.96 11.61
CA GLU A 24 18.07 29.22 12.00
C GLU A 24 17.80 30.05 10.76
N SER A 25 16.56 30.53 10.63
CA SER A 25 16.16 31.35 9.49
C SER A 25 16.86 32.71 9.47
N LEU A 26 17.31 33.13 8.28
CA LEU A 26 17.92 34.44 8.04
C LEU A 26 16.97 35.45 7.40
N LYS A 27 15.86 34.98 6.82
CA LYS A 27 14.87 35.82 6.15
C LYS A 27 13.46 35.28 6.35
N GLU A 28 12.48 36.14 6.08
CA GLU A 28 11.07 35.74 6.10
C GLU A 28 10.71 34.93 4.86
N PHE A 29 10.02 33.83 5.05
CA PHE A 29 9.38 33.03 4.01
C PHE A 29 8.26 32.19 4.62
N ARG A 30 7.16 31.98 3.90
CA ARG A 30 5.96 31.32 4.44
C ARG A 30 5.52 32.00 5.75
N ASP A 31 5.48 31.27 6.85
CA ASP A 31 5.19 31.69 8.23
C ASP A 31 6.43 31.67 9.14
N VAL A 32 7.62 31.55 8.54
CA VAL A 32 8.91 31.51 9.26
C VAL A 32 9.56 32.88 9.23
N LEU A 33 9.71 33.50 10.41
CA LEU A 33 10.36 34.81 10.57
C LEU A 33 11.89 34.66 10.73
N PRO A 34 12.69 35.72 10.46
CA PRO A 34 14.12 35.71 10.77
C PRO A 34 14.39 35.40 12.24
N GLY A 35 15.39 34.55 12.52
CA GLY A 35 15.77 34.09 13.84
C GLY A 35 14.96 32.89 14.36
N VAL A 36 13.96 32.42 13.63
CA VAL A 36 13.22 31.19 14.00
C VAL A 36 14.13 30.00 13.85
N LYS A 37 14.27 29.21 14.92
CA LYS A 37 15.00 27.94 14.92
C LYS A 37 14.17 26.85 14.25
N GLY A 38 14.80 26.14 13.31
CA GLY A 38 14.23 25.00 12.63
C GLY A 38 14.63 23.65 13.24
N GLY A 39 14.63 22.61 12.45
CA GLY A 39 15.08 21.27 12.79
C GLY A 39 16.59 21.11 12.69
N PHE A 40 17.03 19.87 12.43
CA PHE A 40 18.45 19.51 12.40
C PHE A 40 18.85 18.95 11.03
N VAL A 41 20.01 19.34 10.55
CA VAL A 41 20.60 18.84 9.30
C VAL A 41 22.06 18.47 9.52
N GLU A 42 22.58 17.50 8.78
CA GLU A 42 24.01 17.16 8.79
C GLU A 42 24.83 18.24 8.07
N SER A 43 24.28 18.82 7.00
CA SER A 43 24.94 19.87 6.21
C SER A 43 23.94 20.75 5.46
N GLU A 44 24.42 21.86 4.88
CA GLU A 44 23.58 22.74 4.04
C GLU A 44 23.04 22.03 2.78
N LYS A 45 23.56 20.88 2.37
CA LYS A 45 23.05 20.10 1.23
C LYS A 45 21.68 19.48 1.48
N ASN A 46 21.32 19.26 2.75
CA ASN A 46 20.09 18.59 3.12
C ASN A 46 18.84 19.48 2.97
N LEU A 47 18.98 20.79 2.92
CA LEU A 47 17.86 21.72 2.76
C LEU A 47 18.19 22.80 1.73
N SER A 48 17.39 22.90 0.68
CA SER A 48 17.57 23.92 -0.36
C SER A 48 17.41 25.34 0.19
N HIS A 49 18.26 26.26 -0.27
CA HIS A 49 18.10 27.69 -0.04
C HIS A 49 17.03 28.32 -0.95
N GLU A 50 16.62 27.63 -2.00
CA GLU A 50 15.56 28.04 -2.91
C GLU A 50 14.18 27.60 -2.41
N GLY A 51 13.14 28.26 -2.89
CA GLY A 51 11.75 27.94 -2.51
C GLY A 51 11.45 28.19 -1.02
N LYS A 52 10.34 27.64 -0.56
CA LYS A 52 9.83 27.83 0.81
C LYS A 52 9.96 26.57 1.67
N CYS A 53 10.78 25.59 1.26
CA CYS A 53 10.98 24.38 2.04
C CYS A 53 11.56 24.68 3.42
N TRP A 54 11.17 23.87 4.42
CA TRP A 54 11.63 24.05 5.78
C TRP A 54 11.67 22.74 6.55
N ILE A 55 12.65 22.63 7.42
CA ILE A 55 12.72 21.58 8.44
C ILE A 55 12.43 22.26 9.77
N ALA A 56 11.44 21.78 10.51
CA ALA A 56 10.96 22.45 11.72
C ALA A 56 10.97 21.51 12.94
N ASN A 57 10.85 22.11 14.12
CA ASN A 57 10.82 21.44 15.43
C ASN A 57 12.09 20.58 15.67
N ASN A 58 11.93 19.27 15.86
CA ASN A 58 13.02 18.33 16.09
C ASN A 58 13.18 17.32 14.95
N ALA A 59 12.68 17.67 13.76
CA ALA A 59 12.87 16.85 12.56
C ALA A 59 14.34 16.83 12.16
N CYS A 60 14.81 15.69 11.68
CA CYS A 60 16.19 15.44 11.27
C CYS A 60 16.28 15.07 9.81
N VAL A 61 17.18 15.73 9.08
CA VAL A 61 17.49 15.39 7.69
C VAL A 61 19.02 15.26 7.54
N TYR A 62 19.48 14.09 7.12
CA TYR A 62 20.91 13.80 7.08
C TYR A 62 21.28 12.82 5.95
N ASP A 63 22.52 12.39 5.89
CA ASP A 63 23.11 11.68 4.75
C ASP A 63 23.04 12.55 3.47
N ASN A 64 22.64 11.94 2.36
CA ASN A 64 22.44 12.63 1.09
C ASN A 64 20.96 13.05 0.89
N ALA A 65 20.11 12.92 1.91
CA ALA A 65 18.71 13.28 1.81
C ALA A 65 18.53 14.78 1.55
N VAL A 66 17.59 15.13 0.68
CA VAL A 66 17.37 16.51 0.22
C VAL A 66 15.91 16.92 0.38
N VAL A 67 15.69 18.11 0.98
CA VAL A 67 14.39 18.78 1.06
C VAL A 67 14.44 20.05 0.22
N ARG A 68 13.53 20.18 -0.75
CA ARG A 68 13.54 21.28 -1.73
C ARG A 68 12.14 21.81 -2.08
N HIS A 69 12.07 22.87 -2.90
CA HIS A 69 10.88 23.59 -3.31
C HIS A 69 10.07 24.13 -2.12
N ASP A 70 8.86 23.65 -1.89
CA ASP A 70 7.98 24.10 -0.80
C ASP A 70 7.69 22.99 0.24
N ALA A 71 8.48 21.92 0.22
CA ALA A 71 8.30 20.78 1.11
C ALA A 71 8.55 21.13 2.58
N ILE A 72 7.84 20.47 3.47
CA ILE A 72 8.00 20.64 4.93
C ILE A 72 8.27 19.29 5.59
N VAL A 73 9.31 19.27 6.45
CA VAL A 73 9.61 18.16 7.36
C VAL A 73 9.55 18.70 8.79
N TYR A 74 8.70 18.15 9.65
CA TYR A 74 8.49 18.74 10.97
C TYR A 74 8.15 17.71 12.06
N GLU A 75 8.01 18.20 13.31
CA GLU A 75 7.84 17.43 14.53
C GLU A 75 9.07 16.57 14.82
N LYS A 76 9.03 15.25 14.70
CA LYS A 76 10.15 14.31 14.94
C LYS A 76 10.45 13.45 13.73
N ALA A 77 10.01 13.88 12.55
CA ALA A 77 10.23 13.13 11.32
C ALA A 77 11.72 13.00 10.99
N ILE A 78 12.08 11.86 10.43
CA ILE A 78 13.47 11.56 10.02
C ILE A 78 13.49 11.32 8.52
N VAL A 79 14.37 12.01 7.83
CA VAL A 79 14.64 11.81 6.39
C VAL A 79 16.14 11.56 6.24
N LYS A 80 16.51 10.42 5.68
CA LYS A 80 17.91 10.00 5.55
C LYS A 80 18.19 9.21 4.27
N GLY A 81 19.43 8.71 4.15
CA GLY A 81 19.87 8.00 2.94
C GLY A 81 19.98 8.96 1.75
N ASN A 82 19.44 8.61 0.62
CA ASN A 82 19.38 9.43 -0.59
C ASN A 82 17.96 9.96 -0.86
N ALA A 83 17.09 9.97 0.16
CA ALA A 83 15.67 10.31 0.00
C ALA A 83 15.48 11.75 -0.48
N CYS A 84 14.51 11.95 -1.35
CA CYS A 84 14.18 13.26 -1.91
C CYS A 84 12.75 13.67 -1.52
N ILE A 85 12.63 14.81 -0.84
CA ILE A 85 11.35 15.42 -0.47
C ILE A 85 11.20 16.72 -1.23
N SER A 86 10.19 16.84 -2.07
CA SER A 86 10.05 18.01 -2.94
C SER A 86 8.60 18.52 -3.07
N ASP A 87 8.45 19.56 -3.84
CA ASP A 87 7.22 20.27 -4.16
C ASP A 87 6.49 20.73 -2.90
N SER A 88 5.27 20.31 -2.63
CA SER A 88 4.50 20.70 -1.44
C SER A 88 4.34 19.55 -0.44
N ALA A 89 5.19 18.54 -0.52
CA ALA A 89 5.13 17.36 0.32
C ALA A 89 5.28 17.68 1.81
N LYS A 90 4.59 16.90 2.65
CA LYS A 90 4.56 17.09 4.11
C LYS A 90 4.95 15.82 4.83
N ILE A 91 6.06 15.86 5.56
CA ILE A 91 6.55 14.76 6.39
C ILE A 91 6.48 15.19 7.85
N ARG A 92 5.80 14.41 8.69
CA ARG A 92 5.56 14.83 10.08
C ARG A 92 5.44 13.66 11.07
N GLN A 93 5.31 14.03 12.34
CA GLN A 93 5.22 13.12 13.49
C GLN A 93 6.50 12.28 13.60
N ASN A 94 6.44 10.98 13.62
CA ASN A 94 7.61 10.10 13.71
C ASN A 94 7.89 9.40 12.36
N ALA A 95 7.41 9.97 11.24
CA ALA A 95 7.57 9.38 9.93
C ALA A 95 9.06 9.20 9.58
N LEU A 96 9.38 8.06 8.98
CA LEU A 96 10.72 7.71 8.51
C LEU A 96 10.73 7.60 7.00
N ILE A 97 11.57 8.42 6.36
CA ILE A 97 11.83 8.35 4.93
C ILE A 97 13.32 8.03 4.77
N THR A 98 13.64 6.96 4.07
CA THR A 98 15.03 6.48 3.98
C THR A 98 15.36 5.90 2.60
N ASP A 99 16.60 5.50 2.43
CA ASP A 99 17.16 4.92 1.22
C ASP A 99 17.03 5.85 0.00
N ASN A 100 16.43 5.44 -1.09
CA ASN A 100 16.21 6.26 -2.29
C ASN A 100 14.76 6.70 -2.45
N ALA A 101 13.97 6.72 -1.37
CA ALA A 101 12.55 7.03 -1.41
C ALA A 101 12.26 8.46 -1.90
N ASN A 102 11.19 8.63 -2.66
CA ASN A 102 10.80 9.90 -3.23
C ASN A 102 9.40 10.32 -2.79
N ILE A 103 9.28 11.50 -2.17
CA ILE A 103 7.99 12.07 -1.75
C ILE A 103 7.84 13.44 -2.39
N TYR A 104 6.82 13.62 -3.22
CA TYR A 104 6.67 14.87 -3.98
C TYR A 104 5.20 15.26 -4.20
N ASP A 105 4.94 16.29 -5.00
CA ASP A 105 3.66 16.94 -5.16
C ASP A 105 3.07 17.42 -3.81
N SER A 106 1.85 17.00 -3.48
CA SER A 106 1.16 17.35 -2.22
C SER A 106 1.08 16.18 -1.23
N ALA A 107 1.90 15.16 -1.44
CA ALA A 107 1.85 13.94 -0.65
C ALA A 107 2.11 14.18 0.85
N THR A 108 1.49 13.36 1.68
CA THR A 108 1.66 13.43 3.13
C THR A 108 2.11 12.09 3.71
N VAL A 109 3.23 12.09 4.44
CA VAL A 109 3.67 10.93 5.23
C VAL A 109 3.67 11.32 6.71
N SER A 110 2.98 10.55 7.55
CA SER A 110 2.81 10.91 8.97
C SER A 110 2.54 9.70 9.88
N GLY A 111 2.51 9.93 11.20
CA GLY A 111 2.46 8.86 12.17
C GLY A 111 3.84 8.23 12.37
N ASN A 112 3.91 6.93 12.39
CA ASN A 112 5.14 6.14 12.33
C ASN A 112 5.34 5.51 10.94
N ALA A 113 4.70 6.07 9.91
CA ALA A 113 4.79 5.52 8.57
C ALA A 113 6.23 5.51 8.07
N CYS A 114 6.58 4.44 7.36
CA CYS A 114 7.90 4.25 6.78
C CYS A 114 7.81 4.18 5.26
N VAL A 115 8.58 5.03 4.57
CA VAL A 115 8.76 4.93 3.12
C VAL A 115 10.25 4.73 2.86
N CYS A 116 10.62 3.63 2.22
CA CYS A 116 12.01 3.22 2.06
C CYS A 116 12.30 2.58 0.70
N ASP A 117 13.53 2.17 0.53
CA ASP A 117 14.06 1.60 -0.71
C ASP A 117 13.92 2.59 -1.88
N GLU A 118 13.28 2.23 -2.98
CA GLU A 118 13.04 3.11 -4.13
C GLU A 118 11.57 3.52 -4.26
N ALA A 119 10.79 3.38 -3.17
CA ALA A 119 9.36 3.66 -3.16
C ALA A 119 9.05 5.14 -3.39
N SER A 120 7.91 5.40 -4.01
CA SER A 120 7.43 6.76 -4.29
C SER A 120 6.03 7.00 -3.75
N VAL A 121 5.82 8.17 -3.10
CA VAL A 121 4.50 8.63 -2.66
C VAL A 121 4.29 10.04 -3.21
N TYR A 122 3.26 10.23 -4.06
CA TYR A 122 3.08 11.50 -4.77
C TYR A 122 1.61 11.83 -5.10
N GLY A 123 1.35 12.95 -5.74
CA GLY A 123 0.00 13.49 -5.89
C GLY A 123 -0.51 14.02 -4.54
N ASP A 124 -1.75 13.74 -4.22
CA ASP A 124 -2.36 14.01 -2.91
C ASP A 124 -2.38 12.76 -2.01
N ALA A 125 -1.54 11.78 -2.31
CA ALA A 125 -1.52 10.49 -1.61
C ALA A 125 -1.03 10.61 -0.17
N ARG A 126 -1.43 9.63 0.64
CA ARG A 126 -1.14 9.62 2.08
C ARG A 126 -0.63 8.25 2.53
N ALA A 127 0.52 8.24 3.21
CA ALA A 127 1.00 7.10 3.98
C ALA A 127 1.02 7.50 5.46
N VAL A 128 0.16 6.91 6.28
CA VAL A 128 -0.10 7.42 7.63
C VAL A 128 -0.16 6.30 8.67
N MET A 129 -0.09 6.67 9.96
CA MET A 129 -0.04 5.74 11.10
C MET A 129 1.21 4.86 11.04
N ASP A 130 1.09 3.54 11.01
CA ASP A 130 2.20 2.58 10.93
C ASP A 130 2.34 1.96 9.53
N ALA A 131 1.83 2.65 8.50
CA ALA A 131 1.87 2.20 7.10
C ALA A 131 3.31 2.04 6.60
N LYS A 132 3.53 1.02 5.77
CA LYS A 132 4.82 0.79 5.11
C LYS A 132 4.68 0.80 3.60
N VAL A 133 5.53 1.60 2.93
CA VAL A 133 5.66 1.63 1.47
C VAL A 133 7.14 1.40 1.14
N CYS A 134 7.48 0.33 0.43
CA CYS A 134 8.87 -0.05 0.23
C CYS A 134 9.14 -0.72 -1.12
N ASP A 135 10.38 -1.10 -1.34
CA ASP A 135 10.89 -1.62 -2.61
C ASP A 135 10.69 -0.59 -3.75
N PHE A 136 9.97 -0.91 -4.80
CA PHE A 136 9.64 -0.03 -5.93
C PHE A 136 8.16 0.36 -5.96
N ALA A 137 7.48 0.27 -4.82
CA ALA A 137 6.05 0.52 -4.76
C ALA A 137 5.71 2.00 -4.99
N GLU A 138 4.58 2.23 -5.65
CA GLU A 138 4.07 3.58 -5.91
C GLU A 138 2.70 3.79 -5.27
N VAL A 139 2.55 4.89 -4.53
CA VAL A 139 1.27 5.32 -3.95
C VAL A 139 0.98 6.73 -4.42
N TYR A 140 -0.09 6.93 -5.22
CA TYR A 140 -0.33 8.21 -5.85
C TYR A 140 -1.83 8.55 -6.07
N GLY A 141 -2.08 9.70 -6.69
CA GLY A 141 -3.43 10.25 -6.79
C GLY A 141 -3.91 10.74 -5.43
N ARG A 142 -5.04 10.28 -4.93
CA ARG A 142 -5.58 10.54 -3.59
C ARG A 142 -5.61 9.28 -2.72
N ALA A 143 -4.86 8.28 -3.10
CA ALA A 143 -4.81 7.01 -2.39
C ALA A 143 -4.32 7.19 -0.94
N THR A 144 -4.80 6.34 -0.06
CA THR A 144 -4.38 6.34 1.34
C THR A 144 -3.94 4.92 1.75
N VAL A 145 -2.74 4.82 2.29
CA VAL A 145 -2.23 3.63 2.97
C VAL A 145 -2.11 3.95 4.45
N SER A 146 -2.73 3.17 5.31
CA SER A 146 -2.80 3.50 6.75
C SER A 146 -2.78 2.28 7.67
N GLU A 147 -2.76 2.53 8.97
CA GLU A 147 -2.63 1.51 10.00
C GLU A 147 -1.36 0.68 9.81
N ASN A 148 -1.44 -0.65 9.79
CA ASN A 148 -0.29 -1.52 9.58
C ASN A 148 -0.24 -2.09 8.15
N ALA A 149 -0.88 -1.42 7.20
CA ALA A 149 -0.89 -1.86 5.82
C ALA A 149 0.50 -1.73 5.17
N CYS A 150 0.80 -2.66 4.27
CA CYS A 150 2.07 -2.69 3.55
C CYS A 150 1.85 -2.73 2.04
N VAL A 151 2.51 -1.81 1.33
CA VAL A 151 2.57 -1.78 -0.13
C VAL A 151 4.03 -1.95 -0.52
N LYS A 152 4.36 -2.96 -1.33
CA LYS A 152 5.75 -3.30 -1.62
C LYS A 152 5.96 -3.92 -3.00
N ASP A 153 7.22 -4.26 -3.29
CA ASP A 153 7.68 -4.77 -4.58
C ASP A 153 7.44 -3.72 -5.69
N TYR A 154 6.67 -4.02 -6.71
CA TYR A 154 6.27 -3.11 -7.81
C TYR A 154 4.76 -2.82 -7.77
N ALA A 155 4.16 -2.87 -6.60
CA ALA A 155 2.73 -2.65 -6.45
C ALA A 155 2.36 -1.17 -6.60
N GLU A 156 1.21 -0.91 -7.18
CA GLU A 156 0.68 0.43 -7.38
C GLU A 156 -0.65 0.59 -6.64
N VAL A 157 -0.78 1.66 -5.85
CA VAL A 157 -2.02 2.03 -5.17
C VAL A 157 -2.37 3.47 -5.56
N TYR A 158 -3.49 3.69 -6.27
CA TYR A 158 -3.79 5.00 -6.82
C TYR A 158 -5.30 5.31 -6.93
N GLY A 159 -5.60 6.49 -7.48
CA GLY A 159 -6.97 7.01 -7.49
C GLY A 159 -7.40 7.43 -6.09
N ASP A 160 -8.56 6.99 -5.64
CA ASP A 160 -9.11 7.18 -4.30
C ASP A 160 -9.06 5.88 -3.47
N ALA A 161 -8.16 4.97 -3.81
CA ALA A 161 -8.06 3.67 -3.15
C ALA A 161 -7.64 3.80 -1.68
N TYR A 162 -8.16 2.92 -0.85
CA TYR A 162 -7.85 2.86 0.58
C TYR A 162 -7.33 1.47 0.96
N VAL A 163 -6.09 1.41 1.44
CA VAL A 163 -5.43 0.19 1.91
C VAL A 163 -5.12 0.37 3.40
N HIS A 164 -5.73 -0.45 4.26
CA HIS A 164 -5.61 -0.28 5.70
C HIS A 164 -5.69 -1.60 6.48
N GLY A 165 -5.79 -1.56 7.82
CA GLY A 165 -5.71 -2.74 8.64
C GLY A 165 -4.30 -3.32 8.65
N ARG A 166 -4.17 -4.56 8.27
CA ARG A 166 -2.90 -5.29 8.05
C ARG A 166 -2.82 -5.81 6.62
N ALA A 167 -3.49 -5.13 5.71
CA ALA A 167 -3.56 -5.52 4.31
C ALA A 167 -2.18 -5.46 3.64
N LEU A 168 -1.97 -6.37 2.70
CA LEU A 168 -0.75 -6.45 1.91
C LEU A 168 -1.07 -6.27 0.42
N VAL A 169 -0.41 -5.31 -0.23
CA VAL A 169 -0.42 -5.17 -1.69
C VAL A 169 1.02 -5.35 -2.18
N CYS A 170 1.28 -6.34 -3.01
CA CYS A 170 2.65 -6.70 -3.37
C CYS A 170 2.83 -7.21 -4.80
N ASN A 171 4.06 -7.50 -5.17
CA ASN A 171 4.51 -7.91 -6.50
C ASN A 171 4.19 -6.81 -7.54
N ARG A 172 3.28 -7.06 -8.49
CA ARG A 172 2.85 -6.09 -9.52
C ARG A 172 1.34 -5.83 -9.46
N ALA A 173 0.77 -6.00 -8.27
CA ALA A 173 -0.65 -5.79 -8.05
C ALA A 173 -1.02 -4.31 -8.19
N GLN A 174 -2.22 -4.06 -8.69
CA GLN A 174 -2.77 -2.72 -8.85
C GLN A 174 -4.07 -2.57 -8.06
N VAL A 175 -4.13 -1.56 -7.20
CA VAL A 175 -5.33 -1.22 -6.41
C VAL A 175 -5.71 0.22 -6.72
N TYR A 176 -6.90 0.45 -7.30
CA TYR A 176 -7.26 1.79 -7.76
C TYR A 176 -8.77 2.06 -7.77
N GLY A 177 -9.13 3.26 -8.21
CA GLY A 177 -10.52 3.73 -8.14
C GLY A 177 -10.90 4.02 -6.68
N PHE A 178 -12.00 3.49 -6.22
CA PHE A 178 -12.49 3.56 -4.83
C PHE A 178 -12.34 2.23 -4.10
N ALA A 179 -11.40 1.39 -4.54
CA ALA A 179 -11.20 0.08 -3.95
C ALA A 179 -10.76 0.20 -2.49
N ASN A 180 -11.25 -0.69 -1.65
CA ASN A 180 -10.94 -0.75 -0.22
C ASN A 180 -10.37 -2.13 0.13
N ILE A 181 -9.12 -2.17 0.59
CA ILE A 181 -8.42 -3.38 1.02
C ILE A 181 -8.15 -3.27 2.51
N THR A 182 -8.66 -4.21 3.28
CA THR A 182 -8.60 -4.11 4.75
C THR A 182 -8.33 -5.44 5.45
N ASP A 183 -8.27 -5.41 6.77
CA ASP A 183 -7.99 -6.54 7.66
C ASP A 183 -6.62 -7.17 7.35
N MET A 184 -6.58 -8.44 6.96
CA MET A 184 -5.39 -9.19 6.54
C MET A 184 -5.46 -9.59 5.06
N ALA A 185 -6.25 -8.86 4.26
CA ALA A 185 -6.40 -9.15 2.84
C ALA A 185 -5.07 -8.98 2.10
N CYS A 186 -4.86 -9.82 1.10
CA CYS A 186 -3.66 -9.79 0.26
C CYS A 186 -4.05 -9.62 -1.21
N VAL A 187 -3.43 -8.64 -1.88
CA VAL A 187 -3.55 -8.42 -3.32
C VAL A 187 -2.14 -8.55 -3.90
N SER A 188 -1.92 -9.54 -4.76
CA SER A 188 -0.57 -9.92 -5.17
C SER A 188 -0.46 -10.28 -6.65
N GLU A 189 0.76 -10.59 -7.09
CA GLU A 189 1.13 -10.94 -8.46
C GLU A 189 0.80 -9.81 -9.45
N LYS A 190 -0.04 -10.06 -10.46
CA LYS A 190 -0.50 -9.07 -11.45
C LYS A 190 -1.98 -8.75 -11.31
N SER A 191 -2.54 -9.09 -10.16
CA SER A 191 -3.97 -8.90 -9.92
C SER A 191 -4.37 -7.43 -9.86
N LYS A 192 -5.64 -7.16 -10.13
CA LYS A 192 -6.21 -5.81 -10.13
C LYS A 192 -7.45 -5.76 -9.26
N VAL A 193 -7.51 -4.78 -8.36
CA VAL A 193 -8.69 -4.49 -7.56
C VAL A 193 -9.08 -3.04 -7.77
N TYR A 194 -10.30 -2.79 -8.26
CA TYR A 194 -10.70 -1.45 -8.69
C TYR A 194 -12.21 -1.20 -8.53
N GLY A 195 -12.68 -0.05 -9.04
CA GLY A 195 -14.09 0.33 -8.88
C GLY A 195 -14.43 0.55 -7.41
N PHE A 196 -15.55 0.03 -6.96
CA PHE A 196 -15.98 0.03 -5.55
C PHE A 196 -15.72 -1.30 -4.85
N ALA A 197 -14.75 -2.08 -5.32
CA ALA A 197 -14.43 -3.37 -4.72
C ALA A 197 -13.98 -3.22 -3.27
N MET A 198 -14.43 -4.14 -2.43
CA MET A 198 -13.97 -4.27 -1.05
C MET A 198 -13.42 -5.67 -0.81
N VAL A 199 -12.14 -5.76 -0.41
CA VAL A 199 -11.46 -7.03 -0.11
C VAL A 199 -11.06 -7.03 1.35
N MET A 200 -11.58 -7.99 2.11
CA MET A 200 -11.46 -7.98 3.57
C MET A 200 -11.19 -9.37 4.17
N ASN A 201 -11.03 -9.41 5.48
CA ASN A 201 -10.65 -10.57 6.28
C ASN A 201 -9.29 -11.12 5.82
N SER A 202 -9.16 -12.42 5.55
CA SER A 202 -7.92 -13.01 5.02
C SER A 202 -8.09 -13.41 3.55
N SER A 203 -8.88 -12.65 2.79
CA SER A 203 -9.07 -12.91 1.37
C SER A 203 -7.80 -12.63 0.57
N ASN A 204 -7.58 -13.41 -0.48
CA ASN A 204 -6.39 -13.34 -1.31
C ASN A 204 -6.79 -13.17 -2.79
N ILE A 205 -6.32 -12.11 -3.42
CA ILE A 205 -6.47 -11.85 -4.85
C ILE A 205 -5.08 -11.99 -5.49
N ALA A 206 -4.92 -12.92 -6.43
CA ALA A 206 -3.60 -13.30 -6.94
C ALA A 206 -3.59 -13.55 -8.45
N ASP A 207 -2.43 -13.86 -8.98
CA ASP A 207 -2.15 -14.14 -10.40
C ASP A 207 -2.55 -12.97 -11.32
N ASN A 208 -3.46 -13.18 -12.26
CA ASN A 208 -3.99 -12.14 -13.14
C ASN A 208 -5.45 -11.78 -12.79
N ALA A 209 -5.94 -12.16 -11.62
CA ALA A 209 -7.33 -11.97 -11.23
C ALA A 209 -7.73 -10.49 -11.20
N GLN A 210 -8.97 -10.21 -11.55
CA GLN A 210 -9.54 -8.87 -11.53
C GLN A 210 -10.80 -8.84 -10.68
N VAL A 211 -10.87 -7.89 -9.76
CA VAL A 211 -12.02 -7.69 -8.87
C VAL A 211 -12.48 -6.24 -8.98
N SER A 212 -13.75 -6.03 -9.31
CA SER A 212 -14.39 -4.72 -9.28
C SER A 212 -15.79 -4.81 -8.69
N ASP A 213 -16.23 -3.76 -7.99
CA ASP A 213 -17.62 -3.59 -7.55
C ASP A 213 -18.21 -4.77 -6.75
N ALA A 214 -17.36 -5.59 -6.15
CA ALA A 214 -17.71 -6.77 -5.37
C ALA A 214 -17.15 -6.72 -3.96
N PHE A 215 -17.84 -7.40 -3.01
CA PHE A 215 -17.34 -7.61 -1.65
C PHE A 215 -16.68 -8.99 -1.58
N VAL A 216 -15.36 -9.06 -1.49
CA VAL A 216 -14.63 -10.32 -1.34
C VAL A 216 -14.24 -10.51 0.11
N THR A 217 -14.77 -11.56 0.72
CA THR A 217 -14.67 -11.83 2.16
C THR A 217 -14.60 -13.33 2.45
N GLY A 218 -14.58 -13.72 3.72
CA GLY A 218 -14.70 -15.13 4.13
C GLY A 218 -13.47 -15.99 3.76
N ASN A 219 -12.26 -15.39 3.73
CA ASN A 219 -11.03 -16.06 3.33
C ASN A 219 -11.06 -16.59 1.88
N ALA A 220 -11.79 -15.89 1.00
CA ALA A 220 -11.84 -16.22 -0.41
C ALA A 220 -10.46 -16.13 -1.07
N ARG A 221 -10.18 -17.01 -2.01
CA ARG A 221 -9.04 -16.91 -2.92
C ARG A 221 -9.52 -16.74 -4.35
N ILE A 222 -9.35 -15.57 -4.90
CA ILE A 222 -9.63 -15.25 -6.31
C ILE A 222 -8.29 -15.27 -7.06
N ALA A 223 -8.13 -16.19 -8.02
CA ALA A 223 -6.83 -16.44 -8.63
C ALA A 223 -6.94 -16.88 -10.10
N GLY A 224 -5.81 -17.08 -10.76
CA GLY A 224 -5.74 -17.33 -12.20
C GLY A 224 -6.16 -16.10 -12.98
N ASP A 225 -6.97 -16.28 -14.02
CA ASP A 225 -7.52 -15.20 -14.86
C ASP A 225 -8.97 -14.86 -14.45
N ALA A 226 -9.35 -15.08 -13.19
CA ALA A 226 -10.70 -14.85 -12.70
C ALA A 226 -11.09 -13.37 -12.81
N ILE A 227 -12.34 -13.13 -13.22
CA ILE A 227 -12.95 -11.80 -13.25
C ILE A 227 -14.19 -11.82 -12.36
N VAL A 228 -14.15 -11.03 -11.27
CA VAL A 228 -15.24 -10.88 -10.29
C VAL A 228 -15.73 -9.43 -10.35
N LYS A 229 -16.98 -9.24 -10.77
CA LYS A 229 -17.63 -7.93 -10.89
C LYS A 229 -18.82 -7.75 -9.94
N SER A 230 -19.20 -8.82 -9.28
CA SER A 230 -20.32 -8.85 -8.33
C SER A 230 -20.12 -9.97 -7.32
N ASN A 231 -20.91 -9.94 -6.25
CA ASN A 231 -20.92 -11.00 -5.23
C ASN A 231 -21.41 -12.36 -5.76
N ASN A 232 -22.06 -12.38 -6.92
CA ASN A 232 -22.55 -13.61 -7.55
C ASN A 232 -21.50 -14.30 -8.44
N ASP A 233 -20.30 -13.72 -8.57
CA ASP A 233 -19.26 -14.24 -9.43
C ASP A 233 -18.30 -15.18 -8.72
N TYR A 234 -18.49 -15.41 -7.42
CA TYR A 234 -17.69 -16.37 -6.67
C TYR A 234 -18.48 -17.01 -5.52
N ILE A 235 -18.04 -18.18 -5.09
CA ILE A 235 -18.58 -18.91 -3.93
C ILE A 235 -17.43 -19.44 -3.09
N VAL A 236 -17.50 -19.28 -1.78
CA VAL A 236 -16.52 -19.85 -0.83
C VAL A 236 -17.16 -21.06 -0.12
N PHE A 237 -16.51 -22.19 -0.26
CA PHE A 237 -16.85 -23.41 0.46
C PHE A 237 -15.91 -23.57 1.66
N HIS A 238 -16.49 -23.79 2.84
CA HIS A 238 -15.75 -24.17 4.03
C HIS A 238 -15.79 -25.68 4.17
N CYS A 239 -14.64 -26.34 4.01
CA CYS A 239 -14.54 -27.79 3.93
C CYS A 239 -13.53 -28.35 4.92
N TRP A 240 -13.70 -29.61 5.32
CA TRP A 240 -12.74 -30.35 6.12
C TRP A 240 -11.82 -31.16 5.22
N PHE A 241 -10.53 -30.86 5.25
CA PHE A 241 -9.51 -31.61 4.53
C PHE A 241 -8.46 -32.12 5.51
N ASN A 242 -8.25 -33.45 5.56
CA ASN A 242 -7.23 -34.05 6.41
C ASN A 242 -7.26 -33.48 7.85
N GLU A 243 -8.42 -33.50 8.49
CA GLU A 243 -8.66 -33.00 9.85
C GLU A 243 -8.44 -31.48 10.04
N LYS A 244 -8.34 -30.71 8.95
CA LYS A 244 -8.24 -29.24 8.97
C LYS A 244 -9.36 -28.59 8.19
N ILE A 245 -9.86 -27.46 8.72
CA ILE A 245 -10.79 -26.61 7.99
C ILE A 245 -10.01 -25.87 6.90
N GLY A 246 -10.42 -26.03 5.66
CA GLY A 246 -9.92 -25.28 4.51
C GLY A 246 -11.02 -24.52 3.79
N ASN A 247 -10.63 -23.60 2.94
CA ASN A 247 -11.55 -22.87 2.08
C ASN A 247 -11.24 -23.20 0.63
N ILE A 248 -12.27 -23.49 -0.15
CA ILE A 248 -12.19 -23.54 -1.61
C ILE A 248 -13.08 -22.44 -2.17
N THR A 249 -12.55 -21.64 -3.07
CA THR A 249 -13.31 -20.60 -3.75
C THR A 249 -13.53 -21.01 -5.20
N TRP A 250 -14.77 -21.10 -5.61
CA TRP A 250 -15.14 -21.20 -7.01
C TRP A 250 -15.33 -19.80 -7.59
N THR A 251 -14.89 -19.59 -8.83
CA THR A 251 -15.09 -18.33 -9.56
C THR A 251 -15.79 -18.59 -10.90
N ARG A 252 -16.83 -17.79 -11.16
CA ARG A 252 -17.74 -17.97 -12.32
C ARG A 252 -17.06 -17.73 -13.66
N SER A 253 -16.19 -16.76 -13.75
CA SER A 253 -15.62 -16.29 -15.01
C SER A 253 -14.68 -17.30 -15.69
N ASN A 254 -13.94 -18.08 -14.91
CA ASN A 254 -12.99 -19.08 -15.39
C ASN A 254 -13.33 -20.51 -14.97
N ASP A 255 -14.44 -20.68 -14.24
CA ASP A 255 -14.95 -21.95 -13.74
C ASP A 255 -13.93 -22.78 -12.93
N ASN A 256 -13.02 -22.11 -12.23
CA ASN A 256 -11.97 -22.74 -11.44
C ASN A 256 -12.32 -22.78 -9.96
N TYR A 257 -11.75 -23.78 -9.30
CA TYR A 257 -11.79 -24.00 -7.86
C TYR A 257 -10.40 -23.74 -7.28
N CYS A 258 -10.28 -22.78 -6.40
CA CYS A 258 -9.01 -22.29 -5.86
C CYS A 258 -8.94 -22.42 -4.34
N ASN A 259 -7.78 -22.81 -3.84
CA ASN A 259 -7.40 -22.65 -2.44
C ASN A 259 -5.92 -22.22 -2.34
N GLY A 260 -5.34 -22.21 -1.13
CA GLY A 260 -3.93 -21.86 -0.96
C GLY A 260 -2.93 -22.82 -1.61
N LEU A 261 -3.34 -24.00 -2.05
CA LEU A 261 -2.50 -25.07 -2.55
C LEU A 261 -2.66 -25.35 -4.05
N PHE A 262 -3.84 -25.06 -4.62
CA PHE A 262 -4.13 -25.39 -6.02
C PHE A 262 -5.12 -24.42 -6.66
N ILE A 263 -5.09 -24.40 -7.99
CA ILE A 263 -6.16 -23.94 -8.88
C ILE A 263 -6.52 -25.12 -9.74
N LYS A 264 -7.77 -25.56 -9.74
CA LYS A 264 -8.26 -26.74 -10.46
C LYS A 264 -9.52 -26.46 -11.24
N THR A 265 -9.61 -27.09 -12.39
CA THR A 265 -10.85 -27.18 -13.14
C THR A 265 -11.84 -28.14 -12.47
N ARG A 266 -13.08 -28.11 -12.92
CA ARG A 266 -14.12 -29.07 -12.49
C ARG A 266 -13.66 -30.52 -12.68
N GLU A 267 -13.12 -30.87 -13.85
CA GLU A 267 -12.71 -32.23 -14.18
C GLU A 267 -11.56 -32.72 -13.30
N GLU A 268 -10.56 -31.88 -13.06
CA GLU A 268 -9.45 -32.21 -12.17
C GLU A 268 -9.90 -32.45 -10.73
N LEU A 269 -10.88 -31.66 -10.25
CA LEU A 269 -11.43 -31.81 -8.91
C LEU A 269 -12.24 -33.12 -8.77
N LEU A 270 -13.06 -33.46 -9.78
CA LEU A 270 -13.84 -34.71 -9.80
C LEU A 270 -12.93 -35.94 -9.90
N ASN A 271 -11.90 -35.92 -10.73
CA ASN A 271 -10.94 -37.03 -10.84
C ASN A 271 -10.21 -37.29 -9.51
N GLU A 272 -9.92 -36.24 -8.74
CA GLU A 272 -9.38 -36.43 -7.38
C GLU A 272 -10.42 -37.06 -6.43
N SER A 273 -11.68 -36.69 -6.54
CA SER A 273 -12.74 -37.21 -5.69
C SER A 273 -12.95 -38.72 -5.91
N GLU A 274 -12.74 -39.22 -7.10
CA GLU A 274 -12.85 -40.64 -7.43
C GLU A 274 -11.67 -41.47 -6.92
N ASN A 275 -10.48 -40.84 -6.83
CA ASN A 275 -9.24 -41.49 -6.42
C ASN A 275 -8.98 -41.47 -4.92
N CYS A 276 -9.68 -40.67 -4.15
CA CYS A 276 -9.50 -40.47 -2.70
C CYS A 276 -10.81 -40.69 -1.95
N LYS A 277 -10.88 -41.68 -1.06
CA LYS A 277 -12.09 -41.99 -0.27
C LYS A 277 -12.61 -40.82 0.60
N ASP A 278 -11.77 -39.84 0.89
CA ASP A 278 -12.08 -38.69 1.75
C ASP A 278 -12.55 -37.44 0.98
N ASN A 279 -12.70 -37.51 -0.35
CA ASN A 279 -12.99 -36.33 -1.18
C ASN A 279 -14.42 -36.28 -1.73
N THR A 280 -15.38 -36.90 -1.02
CA THR A 280 -16.82 -36.82 -1.37
C THR A 280 -17.35 -35.38 -1.36
N GLU A 281 -16.70 -34.48 -0.60
CA GLU A 281 -17.04 -33.08 -0.52
C GLU A 281 -16.80 -32.35 -1.86
N TYR A 282 -15.79 -32.74 -2.66
CA TYR A 282 -15.53 -32.14 -3.97
C TYR A 282 -16.68 -32.36 -4.95
N LYS A 283 -17.25 -33.55 -4.95
CA LYS A 283 -18.41 -33.87 -5.79
C LYS A 283 -19.61 -33.02 -5.39
N TRP A 284 -19.89 -32.91 -4.09
CA TRP A 284 -20.97 -32.06 -3.60
C TRP A 284 -20.79 -30.58 -3.97
N MET A 285 -19.56 -30.05 -3.87
CA MET A 285 -19.25 -28.67 -4.27
C MET A 285 -19.51 -28.43 -5.75
N VAL A 286 -19.07 -29.36 -6.60
CA VAL A 286 -19.28 -29.28 -8.05
C VAL A 286 -20.77 -29.35 -8.38
N ASP A 287 -21.52 -30.27 -7.78
CA ASP A 287 -22.97 -30.40 -7.99
C ASP A 287 -23.71 -29.15 -7.54
N TYR A 288 -23.31 -28.54 -6.41
CA TYR A 288 -23.86 -27.29 -5.92
C TYR A 288 -23.59 -26.13 -6.90
N VAL A 289 -22.35 -26.01 -7.39
CA VAL A 289 -22.00 -24.97 -8.37
C VAL A 289 -22.79 -25.11 -9.67
N GLU A 290 -22.98 -26.33 -10.19
CA GLU A 290 -23.79 -26.56 -11.38
C GLU A 290 -25.25 -26.11 -11.17
N HIS A 291 -25.82 -26.40 -10.01
CA HIS A 291 -27.15 -25.92 -9.67
C HIS A 291 -27.23 -24.39 -9.58
N VAL A 292 -26.22 -23.73 -8.99
CA VAL A 292 -26.15 -22.26 -8.95
C VAL A 292 -26.02 -21.68 -10.37
N LYS A 293 -25.22 -22.29 -11.25
CA LYS A 293 -25.11 -21.87 -12.65
C LYS A 293 -26.45 -21.93 -13.39
N GLU A 294 -27.26 -22.94 -13.16
CA GLU A 294 -28.61 -23.06 -13.73
C GLU A 294 -29.50 -21.90 -13.26
N ILE A 295 -29.56 -21.66 -11.94
CA ILE A 295 -30.33 -20.56 -11.36
C ILE A 295 -29.91 -19.20 -11.94
N LEU A 296 -28.58 -18.97 -12.08
CA LEU A 296 -28.07 -17.70 -12.63
C LEU A 296 -28.34 -17.55 -14.13
N LYS A 297 -28.48 -18.62 -14.90
CA LYS A 297 -28.90 -18.58 -16.31
C LYS A 297 -30.38 -18.17 -16.43
N ASP A 298 -31.22 -18.74 -15.58
CA ASP A 298 -32.67 -18.46 -15.61
C ASP A 298 -33.00 -17.03 -15.15
N ASN A 299 -32.19 -16.44 -14.27
CA ASN A 299 -32.35 -15.07 -13.79
C ASN A 299 -31.59 -14.00 -14.64
N GLY A 300 -30.79 -14.40 -15.60
CA GLY A 300 -29.96 -13.52 -16.45
C GLY A 300 -30.61 -13.10 -17.78
N GLY A 301 -31.89 -13.31 -17.95
CA GLY A 301 -32.67 -12.95 -19.15
C GLY A 301 -33.37 -11.57 -19.08
N HIS A 302 -32.77 -10.59 -18.32
CA HIS A 302 -33.23 -9.19 -18.37
C HIS A 302 -32.04 -8.24 -18.30
#